data_99adccb0c1fc1f03e4dd0d0f5dd44a2c
#
_entry.id   99adccb0c1fc1f03e4dd0d0f5dd44a2c
#
_cell.length_a   1.000
_cell.length_b   1.000
_cell.length_c   1.000
_cell.angle_alpha   90.00
_cell.angle_beta   90.00
_cell.angle_gamma   90.00
#
_symmetry.space_group_name_H-M   'P 1'
#
loop_
_entity.id
_entity.type
_entity.pdbx_description
1 polymer ?
#
loop_
_entity_poly.entity_id
_entity_poly.type
_entity_poly.pdbx_seq_one_letter_code
_entity_poly.pdbx_strand_id
1 'polypeptide(L)'
;MVSTNLPAIEKNQIINQLNGLNSLEFTFNQFVNEKKEKGSCLLKFPGKLKCNYFDNKEKELIINNKKLAITQKRYNKTYRYPISKSPFLNILYKERLLEIVQSGDLEFTDKIIKLIYTGENKITIFFDRGTLDLKGWQIVDQYNNNINFSLNIVSKNDVFEKGIFKVPEAN
;
A
#
# COMPACT_ATOMS: atom_id res chain seq x y z
N MET A 1 -36.91 -10.89 3.22
CA MET A 1 -36.34 -10.06 2.18
C MET A 1 -34.83 -10.08 2.21
N VAL A 2 -34.24 -10.42 1.15
CA VAL A 2 -32.82 -10.74 1.14
C VAL A 2 -32.04 -9.62 0.46
N SER A 3 -31.05 -9.07 1.13
CA SER A 3 -30.13 -8.09 0.55
C SER A 3 -29.00 -8.81 -0.17
N THR A 4 -29.33 -9.47 -1.25
CA THR A 4 -28.36 -10.18 -2.07
C THR A 4 -27.34 -9.24 -2.73
N ASN A 5 -27.59 -7.93 -2.71
CA ASN A 5 -26.75 -6.92 -3.35
C ASN A 5 -25.79 -6.22 -2.40
N LEU A 6 -25.76 -6.56 -1.10
CA LEU A 6 -24.88 -5.92 -0.11
C LEU A 6 -23.40 -5.97 -0.51
N PRO A 7 -22.81 -7.09 -0.94
CA PRO A 7 -21.40 -7.11 -1.35
C PRO A 7 -21.12 -6.21 -2.55
N ALA A 8 -22.04 -6.11 -3.51
CA ALA A 8 -21.88 -5.21 -4.66
C ALA A 8 -21.96 -3.73 -4.25
N ILE A 9 -22.86 -3.40 -3.32
CA ILE A 9 -22.97 -2.03 -2.77
C ILE A 9 -21.68 -1.65 -2.04
N GLU A 10 -21.16 -2.55 -1.20
CA GLU A 10 -19.91 -2.31 -0.47
C GLU A 10 -18.73 -2.14 -1.43
N LYS A 11 -18.63 -2.95 -2.49
CA LYS A 11 -17.61 -2.78 -3.53
C LYS A 11 -17.70 -1.41 -4.19
N ASN A 12 -18.90 -0.97 -4.56
CA ASN A 12 -19.11 0.33 -5.19
C ASN A 12 -18.70 1.47 -4.26
N GLN A 13 -18.99 1.36 -2.98
CA GLN A 13 -18.59 2.35 -1.99
C GLN A 13 -17.07 2.42 -1.85
N ILE A 14 -16.40 1.28 -1.80
CA ILE A 14 -14.93 1.20 -1.77
C ILE A 14 -14.33 1.83 -3.02
N ILE A 15 -14.88 1.50 -4.20
CA ILE A 15 -14.42 2.05 -5.48
C ILE A 15 -14.58 3.56 -5.51
N ASN A 16 -15.72 4.08 -5.07
CA ASN A 16 -15.99 5.51 -5.03
C ASN A 16 -14.99 6.23 -4.10
N GLN A 17 -14.71 5.65 -2.95
CA GLN A 17 -13.74 6.22 -2.02
C GLN A 17 -12.33 6.22 -2.59
N LEU A 18 -11.90 5.13 -3.22
CA LEU A 18 -10.61 5.04 -3.90
C LEU A 18 -10.49 6.06 -5.04
N ASN A 19 -11.56 6.26 -5.81
CA ASN A 19 -11.57 7.24 -6.90
C ASN A 19 -11.38 8.67 -6.41
N GLY A 20 -11.86 8.99 -5.22
CA GLY A 20 -11.70 10.30 -4.61
C GLY A 20 -10.33 10.52 -3.95
N LEU A 21 -9.49 9.49 -3.91
CA LEU A 21 -8.21 9.53 -3.23
C LEU A 21 -7.09 9.87 -4.20
N ASN A 22 -6.40 10.99 -3.97
CA ASN A 22 -5.28 11.43 -4.79
C ASN A 22 -3.94 11.20 -4.10
N SER A 23 -3.91 11.37 -2.78
CA SER A 23 -2.71 11.18 -1.99
C SER A 23 -3.07 10.71 -0.58
N LEU A 24 -2.09 10.10 0.08
CA LEU A 24 -2.18 9.63 1.45
C LEU A 24 -0.91 9.94 2.22
N GLU A 25 -1.08 10.30 3.48
CA GLU A 25 -0.02 10.21 4.49
C GLU A 25 -0.44 9.15 5.50
N PHE A 26 0.45 8.23 5.81
CA PHE A 26 0.14 7.13 6.74
C PHE A 26 1.37 6.64 7.47
N THR A 27 1.15 6.05 8.64
CA THR A 27 2.15 5.26 9.35
C THR A 27 1.88 3.79 9.10
N PHE A 28 2.91 2.95 9.23
CA PHE A 28 2.77 1.53 8.94
C PHE A 28 3.56 0.65 9.88
N ASN A 29 3.11 -0.59 9.98
CA ASN A 29 3.85 -1.74 10.51
C ASN A 29 3.88 -2.81 9.42
N GLN A 30 5.05 -3.39 9.18
CA GLN A 30 5.24 -4.41 8.16
C GLN A 30 5.96 -5.61 8.76
N PHE A 31 5.48 -6.80 8.40
CA PHE A 31 6.17 -8.06 8.63
C PHE A 31 6.48 -8.71 7.30
N VAL A 32 7.74 -8.96 7.05
CA VAL A 32 8.17 -9.77 5.91
C VAL A 32 8.78 -11.03 6.51
N ASN A 33 8.04 -12.14 6.40
CA ASN A 33 8.29 -13.36 7.15
C ASN A 33 8.33 -13.03 8.66
N GLU A 34 9.46 -13.07 9.31
CA GLU A 34 9.57 -12.75 10.75
C GLU A 34 10.18 -11.36 11.03
N LYS A 35 10.60 -10.67 9.98
CA LYS A 35 11.22 -9.36 10.12
C LYS A 35 10.15 -8.26 10.24
N LYS A 36 10.22 -7.49 11.32
CA LYS A 36 9.31 -6.39 11.59
C LYS A 36 9.95 -5.05 11.21
N GLU A 37 9.19 -4.21 10.51
CA GLU A 37 9.58 -2.85 10.17
C GLU A 37 8.42 -1.89 10.45
N LYS A 38 8.75 -0.65 10.81
CA LYS A 38 7.79 0.44 11.04
C LYS A 38 8.27 1.69 10.32
N GLY A 39 7.34 2.57 10.00
CA GLY A 39 7.69 3.85 9.42
C GLY A 39 6.49 4.71 9.09
N SER A 40 6.75 5.72 8.29
CA SER A 40 5.73 6.62 7.76
C SER A 40 5.93 6.81 6.27
N CYS A 41 4.83 7.01 5.54
CA CYS A 41 4.87 7.13 4.09
C CYS A 41 4.00 8.29 3.60
N LEU A 42 4.43 8.86 2.47
CA LEU A 42 3.63 9.72 1.62
C LEU A 42 3.40 8.97 0.30
N LEU A 43 2.14 8.86 -0.10
CA LEU A 43 1.73 8.23 -1.36
C LEU A 43 1.00 9.25 -2.21
N LYS A 44 1.39 9.38 -3.46
CA LYS A 44 0.69 10.18 -4.45
C LYS A 44 0.43 9.35 -5.69
N PHE A 45 -0.83 9.19 -6.05
CA PHE A 45 -1.21 8.49 -7.28
C PHE A 45 -0.94 9.37 -8.51
N PRO A 46 -0.47 8.79 -9.60
CA PRO A 46 0.01 7.42 -9.72
C PRO A 46 1.50 7.28 -9.41
N GLY A 47 1.86 6.17 -8.82
CA GLY A 47 3.23 5.66 -8.84
C GLY A 47 4.28 6.38 -8.01
N LYS A 48 3.90 7.23 -7.04
CA LYS A 48 4.85 7.99 -6.22
C LYS A 48 4.69 7.63 -4.75
N LEU A 49 5.80 7.23 -4.13
CA LEU A 49 5.83 6.84 -2.73
C LEU A 49 7.15 7.29 -2.10
N LYS A 50 7.07 7.80 -0.88
CA LYS A 50 8.23 8.10 -0.06
C LYS A 50 7.97 7.58 1.33
N CYS A 51 8.81 6.67 1.81
CA CYS A 51 8.71 6.09 3.15
C CYS A 51 9.98 6.34 3.94
N ASN A 52 9.80 6.74 5.19
CA ASN A 52 10.87 6.80 6.18
C ASN A 52 10.66 5.69 7.19
N TYR A 53 11.65 4.80 7.32
CA TYR A 53 11.62 3.68 8.24
C TYR A 53 12.21 4.10 9.59
N PHE A 54 11.60 3.63 10.66
CA PHE A 54 12.08 3.90 12.03
C PHE A 54 13.06 2.80 12.43
N ASP A 55 14.26 2.85 11.85
CA ASP A 55 15.31 1.88 12.07
C ASP A 55 16.66 2.57 12.33
N ASN A 56 17.66 1.76 12.69
CA ASN A 56 19.00 2.28 13.02
C ASN A 56 19.75 2.84 11.81
N LYS A 57 19.39 2.40 10.60
CA LYS A 57 20.01 2.86 9.36
C LYS A 57 19.39 4.14 8.81
N GLU A 58 18.28 4.56 9.41
CA GLU A 58 17.48 5.68 8.91
C GLU A 58 17.12 5.47 7.45
N LYS A 59 16.57 4.30 7.17
CA LYS A 59 16.23 3.89 5.80
C LYS A 59 15.13 4.76 5.22
N GLU A 60 15.33 5.23 4.00
CA GLU A 60 14.34 5.95 3.21
C GLU A 60 14.12 5.24 1.88
N LEU A 61 12.85 4.97 1.56
CA LEU A 61 12.47 4.38 0.28
C LEU A 61 11.75 5.44 -0.54
N ILE A 62 12.18 5.64 -1.79
CA ILE A 62 11.49 6.52 -2.73
C ILE A 62 11.19 5.76 -4.01
N ILE A 63 9.93 5.80 -4.42
CA ILE A 63 9.47 5.27 -5.70
C ILE A 63 8.89 6.42 -6.51
N ASN A 64 9.29 6.51 -7.76
CA ASN A 64 8.70 7.41 -8.74
C ASN A 64 8.54 6.63 -10.04
N ASN A 65 7.32 6.17 -10.30
CA ASN A 65 6.97 5.32 -11.43
C ASN A 65 7.82 4.03 -11.45
N LYS A 66 8.74 3.91 -12.39
CA LYS A 66 9.57 2.69 -12.55
C LYS A 66 10.86 2.71 -11.73
N LYS A 67 11.16 3.82 -11.09
CA LYS A 67 12.40 4.00 -10.34
C LYS A 67 12.15 3.77 -8.86
N LEU A 68 12.99 2.95 -8.24
CA LEU A 68 12.97 2.69 -6.81
C LEU A 68 14.38 2.80 -6.25
N ALA A 69 14.54 3.59 -5.19
CA ALA A 69 15.79 3.70 -4.45
C ALA A 69 15.56 3.54 -2.96
N ILE A 70 16.50 2.88 -2.31
CA ILE A 70 16.57 2.79 -0.86
C ILE A 70 17.87 3.43 -0.42
N THR A 71 17.75 4.43 0.45
CA THR A 71 18.89 5.16 1.03
C THR A 71 19.00 4.82 2.50
N GLN A 72 20.17 4.39 2.92
CA GLN A 72 20.55 4.29 4.32
C GLN A 72 21.19 5.62 4.70
N LYS A 73 20.38 6.56 5.21
CA LYS A 73 20.83 7.94 5.46
C LYS A 73 22.00 8.03 6.43
N ARG A 74 21.99 7.17 7.45
CA ARG A 74 23.06 7.13 8.44
C ARG A 74 24.44 6.90 7.81
N TYR A 75 24.48 6.14 6.71
CA TYR A 75 25.71 5.77 6.02
C TYR A 75 25.89 6.51 4.69
N ASN A 76 24.96 7.38 4.36
CA ASN A 76 24.92 8.11 3.08
C ASN A 76 25.09 7.16 1.89
N LYS A 77 24.35 6.05 1.91
CA LYS A 77 24.44 5.00 0.89
C LYS A 77 23.09 4.77 0.25
N THR A 78 23.03 4.85 -1.09
CA THR A 78 21.82 4.68 -1.89
C THR A 78 21.96 3.49 -2.84
N TYR A 79 20.94 2.66 -2.86
CA TYR A 79 20.83 1.48 -3.72
C TYR A 79 19.60 1.63 -4.61
N ARG A 80 19.72 1.23 -5.88
CA ARG A 80 18.60 1.14 -6.81
C ARG A 80 18.13 -0.30 -6.92
N TYR A 81 16.81 -0.48 -7.01
CA TYR A 81 16.18 -1.80 -7.12
C TYR A 81 15.10 -1.78 -8.19
N PRO A 82 14.81 -2.94 -8.82
CA PRO A 82 13.64 -3.06 -9.69
C PRO A 82 12.34 -2.83 -8.93
N ILE A 83 11.40 -2.11 -9.52
CA ILE A 83 10.10 -1.84 -8.92
C ILE A 83 9.32 -3.13 -8.60
N SER A 84 9.54 -4.19 -9.36
CA SER A 84 8.91 -5.49 -9.14
C SER A 84 9.25 -6.12 -7.79
N LYS A 85 10.30 -5.66 -7.13
CA LYS A 85 10.68 -6.13 -5.80
C LYS A 85 9.95 -5.40 -4.67
N SER A 86 9.18 -4.36 -4.98
CA SER A 86 8.50 -3.57 -3.97
C SER A 86 7.22 -4.25 -3.50
N PRO A 87 6.99 -4.36 -2.17
CA PRO A 87 5.70 -4.81 -1.65
C PRO A 87 4.57 -3.81 -1.90
N PHE A 88 4.90 -2.58 -2.31
CA PHE A 88 3.92 -1.53 -2.57
C PHE A 88 3.38 -1.54 -4.00
N LEU A 89 3.90 -2.39 -4.89
CA LEU A 89 3.56 -2.38 -6.32
C LEU A 89 2.06 -2.38 -6.58
N ASN A 90 1.30 -3.15 -5.79
CA ASN A 90 -0.14 -3.30 -5.98
C ASN A 90 -0.95 -2.08 -5.55
N ILE A 91 -0.37 -1.17 -4.77
CA ILE A 91 -1.08 0.02 -4.28
C ILE A 91 -0.64 1.32 -4.95
N LEU A 92 0.41 1.27 -5.77
CA LEU A 92 0.97 2.48 -6.40
C LEU A 92 0.08 3.05 -7.50
N TYR A 93 -0.79 2.24 -8.07
CA TYR A 93 -1.65 2.62 -9.18
C TYR A 93 -3.10 2.32 -8.87
N LYS A 94 -3.94 3.33 -9.00
CA LYS A 94 -5.38 3.19 -8.73
C LYS A 94 -6.05 2.12 -9.59
N GLU A 95 -5.68 2.04 -10.86
CA GLU A 95 -6.22 1.06 -11.78
C GLU A 95 -6.01 -0.35 -11.27
N ARG A 96 -4.84 -0.62 -10.72
CA ARG A 96 -4.53 -1.95 -10.14
C ARG A 96 -5.35 -2.23 -8.89
N LEU A 97 -5.49 -1.23 -8.01
CA LEU A 97 -6.34 -1.36 -6.83
C LEU A 97 -7.80 -1.61 -7.21
N LEU A 98 -8.31 -0.87 -8.18
CA LEU A 98 -9.69 -1.02 -8.64
C LEU A 98 -9.91 -2.39 -9.27
N GLU A 99 -8.96 -2.89 -10.05
CA GLU A 99 -9.01 -4.24 -10.62
C GLU A 99 -9.11 -5.31 -9.52
N ILE A 100 -8.27 -5.19 -8.50
CA ILE A 100 -8.28 -6.12 -7.36
C ILE A 100 -9.62 -6.06 -6.63
N VAL A 101 -10.15 -4.87 -6.39
CA VAL A 101 -11.45 -4.70 -5.72
C VAL A 101 -12.59 -5.30 -6.54
N GLN A 102 -12.60 -5.06 -7.85
CA GLN A 102 -13.65 -5.56 -8.73
C GLN A 102 -13.63 -7.10 -8.85
N SER A 103 -12.45 -7.68 -8.88
CA SER A 103 -12.25 -9.11 -9.13
C SER A 103 -12.21 -9.95 -7.86
N GLY A 104 -11.96 -9.35 -6.72
CA GLY A 104 -11.82 -10.05 -5.45
C GLY A 104 -13.16 -10.38 -4.80
N ASP A 105 -13.10 -11.27 -3.81
CA ASP A 105 -14.24 -11.68 -2.99
C ASP A 105 -14.22 -10.96 -1.65
N LEU A 106 -15.38 -10.50 -1.19
CA LEU A 106 -15.51 -9.79 0.09
C LEU A 106 -15.86 -10.75 1.21
N GLU A 107 -15.19 -10.59 2.33
CA GLU A 107 -15.54 -11.19 3.62
C GLU A 107 -15.65 -10.09 4.65
N PHE A 108 -16.59 -10.24 5.58
CA PHE A 108 -16.89 -9.21 6.58
C PHE A 108 -16.69 -9.73 7.99
N THR A 109 -16.06 -8.90 8.82
CA THR A 109 -16.13 -9.01 10.28
C THR A 109 -16.87 -7.79 10.81
N ASP A 110 -17.03 -7.66 12.14
CA ASP A 110 -17.71 -6.51 12.73
C ASP A 110 -17.03 -5.18 12.39
N LYS A 111 -15.70 -5.18 12.22
CA LYS A 111 -14.90 -3.95 12.06
C LYS A 111 -14.16 -3.87 10.74
N ILE A 112 -13.97 -4.97 10.05
CA ILE A 112 -13.08 -5.06 8.90
C ILE A 112 -13.80 -5.69 7.71
N ILE A 113 -13.52 -5.14 6.53
CA ILE A 113 -13.84 -5.77 5.26
C ILE A 113 -12.54 -6.35 4.71
N LYS A 114 -12.57 -7.65 4.39
CA LYS A 114 -11.47 -8.33 3.71
C LYS A 114 -11.82 -8.52 2.25
N LEU A 115 -10.94 -8.11 1.38
CA LEU A 115 -11.03 -8.34 -0.05
C LEU A 115 -9.96 -9.34 -0.45
N ILE A 116 -10.37 -10.50 -0.90
CA ILE A 116 -9.47 -11.59 -1.25
C ILE A 116 -9.39 -11.72 -2.76
N TYR A 117 -8.20 -11.51 -3.29
CA TYR A 117 -7.90 -11.64 -4.71
C TYR A 117 -6.89 -12.76 -4.92
N THR A 118 -7.21 -13.68 -5.83
CA THR A 118 -6.34 -14.80 -6.17
C THR A 118 -5.92 -14.67 -7.63
N GLY A 119 -4.66 -14.29 -7.85
CA GLY A 119 -4.00 -14.22 -9.15
C GLY A 119 -2.70 -15.01 -9.08
N GLU A 120 -1.61 -14.48 -9.60
CA GLU A 120 -0.28 -15.08 -9.43
C GLU A 120 0.06 -15.19 -7.95
N ASN A 121 -0.26 -14.16 -7.19
CA ASN A 121 -0.13 -14.11 -5.74
C ASN A 121 -1.51 -14.02 -5.12
N LYS A 122 -1.66 -14.54 -3.91
CA LYS A 122 -2.85 -14.27 -3.12
C LYS A 122 -2.70 -12.95 -2.40
N ILE A 123 -3.61 -12.01 -2.67
CA ILE A 123 -3.60 -10.69 -2.08
C ILE A 123 -4.88 -10.52 -1.27
N THR A 124 -4.74 -10.15 0.00
CA THR A 124 -5.88 -9.77 0.85
C THR A 124 -5.72 -8.31 1.21
N ILE A 125 -6.71 -7.48 0.89
CA ILE A 125 -6.73 -6.07 1.25
C ILE A 125 -7.74 -5.87 2.36
N PHE A 126 -7.37 -5.09 3.38
CA PHE A 126 -8.21 -4.82 4.53
C PHE A 126 -8.68 -3.37 4.50
N PHE A 127 -9.98 -3.18 4.70
CA PHE A 127 -10.60 -1.88 4.84
C PHE A 127 -11.31 -1.78 6.17
N ASP A 128 -11.35 -0.58 6.75
CA ASP A 128 -12.20 -0.30 7.89
C ASP A 128 -13.67 -0.37 7.45
N ARG A 129 -14.49 -1.16 8.14
CA ARG A 129 -15.88 -1.34 7.74
C ARG A 129 -16.72 -0.08 7.95
N GLY A 130 -16.38 0.73 8.94
CA GLY A 130 -17.11 1.96 9.24
C GLY A 130 -16.77 3.10 8.29
N THR A 131 -15.48 3.31 8.00
CA THR A 131 -14.99 4.43 7.20
C THR A 131 -14.66 4.06 5.76
N LEU A 132 -14.48 2.76 5.47
CA LEU A 132 -13.98 2.21 4.21
C LEU A 132 -12.54 2.61 3.90
N ASP A 133 -11.82 3.10 4.89
CA ASP A 133 -10.40 3.45 4.72
C ASP A 133 -9.54 2.18 4.60
N LEU A 134 -8.52 2.27 3.79
CA LEU A 134 -7.51 1.22 3.65
C LEU A 134 -6.81 1.02 4.99
N LYS A 135 -6.75 -0.23 5.47
CA LYS A 135 -6.11 -0.60 6.72
C LYS A 135 -4.85 -1.44 6.54
N GLY A 136 -4.67 -2.02 5.38
CA GLY A 136 -3.50 -2.82 5.11
C GLY A 136 -3.71 -3.88 4.05
N TRP A 137 -2.71 -4.74 3.91
CA TRP A 137 -2.78 -5.88 2.98
C TRP A 137 -1.88 -7.00 3.43
N GLN A 138 -2.19 -8.17 2.92
CA GLN A 138 -1.38 -9.36 3.07
C GLN A 138 -1.12 -9.94 1.69
N ILE A 139 0.14 -10.28 1.41
CA ILE A 139 0.53 -10.91 0.16
C ILE A 139 1.25 -12.21 0.50
N VAL A 140 0.78 -13.30 -0.12
CA VAL A 140 1.47 -14.59 -0.07
C VAL A 140 1.91 -14.93 -1.49
N ASP A 141 3.21 -14.99 -1.71
CA ASP A 141 3.76 -15.29 -3.02
C ASP A 141 3.86 -16.80 -3.28
N GLN A 142 4.28 -17.17 -4.50
CA GLN A 142 4.39 -18.58 -4.92
C GLN A 142 5.44 -19.36 -4.12
N TYR A 143 6.34 -18.68 -3.39
CA TYR A 143 7.38 -19.29 -2.54
C TYR A 143 6.98 -19.31 -1.06
N ASN A 144 5.71 -19.03 -0.74
CA ASN A 144 5.19 -18.89 0.63
C ASN A 144 5.84 -17.76 1.44
N ASN A 145 6.45 -16.79 0.79
CA ASN A 145 6.82 -15.56 1.48
C ASN A 145 5.55 -14.80 1.87
N ASN A 146 5.50 -14.38 3.11
CA ASN A 146 4.33 -13.75 3.69
C ASN A 146 4.66 -12.30 4.05
N ILE A 147 3.98 -11.36 3.42
CA ILE A 147 4.08 -9.94 3.70
C ILE A 147 2.79 -9.49 4.33
N ASN A 148 2.87 -9.01 5.57
CA ASN A 148 1.72 -8.40 6.27
C ASN A 148 2.03 -6.93 6.48
N PHE A 149 1.17 -6.08 5.96
CA PHE A 149 1.31 -4.64 6.05
C PHE A 149 0.06 -4.04 6.66
N SER A 150 0.21 -3.33 7.76
CA SER A 150 -0.89 -2.57 8.37
C SER A 150 -0.56 -1.09 8.37
N LEU A 151 -1.55 -0.25 8.12
CA LEU A 151 -1.35 1.18 8.06
C LEU A 151 -2.43 1.94 8.83
N ASN A 152 -2.07 3.14 9.28
CA ASN A 152 -3.00 4.11 9.84
C ASN A 152 -2.90 5.39 9.01
N ILE A 153 -4.01 5.80 8.42
CA ILE A 153 -4.07 7.03 7.63
C ILE A 153 -3.99 8.23 8.56
N VAL A 154 -3.04 9.12 8.28
CA VAL A 154 -2.87 10.39 9.00
C VAL A 154 -3.61 11.50 8.27
N SER A 155 -3.51 11.56 6.94
CA SER A 155 -4.13 12.61 6.14
C SER A 155 -4.41 12.13 4.72
N LYS A 156 -5.42 12.72 4.08
CA LYS A 156 -5.84 12.40 2.71
C LYS A 156 -5.79 13.64 1.83
N ASN A 157 -5.40 13.46 0.59
CA ASN A 157 -5.47 14.46 -0.47
C ASN A 157 -4.66 15.74 -0.18
N ASP A 158 -3.58 15.60 0.56
CA ASP A 158 -2.62 16.69 0.75
C ASP A 158 -1.87 16.97 -0.55
N VAL A 159 -1.51 18.23 -0.73
CA VAL A 159 -0.63 18.64 -1.82
C VAL A 159 0.80 18.64 -1.30
N PHE A 160 1.66 17.87 -1.96
CA PHE A 160 3.07 17.74 -1.58
C PHE A 160 3.94 18.70 -2.37
N GLU A 161 5.06 19.09 -1.77
CA GLU A 161 6.04 19.94 -2.42
C GLU A 161 6.59 19.29 -3.70
N LYS A 162 6.87 20.13 -4.70
CA LYS A 162 7.47 19.67 -5.94
C LYS A 162 8.85 19.07 -5.66
N GLY A 163 9.13 17.90 -6.19
CA GLY A 163 10.42 17.23 -6.02
C GLY A 163 10.54 16.33 -4.80
N ILE A 164 9.51 16.25 -3.93
CA ILE A 164 9.57 15.41 -2.74
C ILE A 164 9.77 13.93 -3.07
N PHE A 165 9.34 13.50 -4.26
CA PHE A 165 9.48 12.12 -4.75
C PHE A 165 10.65 11.93 -5.71
N LYS A 166 11.63 12.84 -5.71
CA LYS A 166 12.81 12.69 -6.54
C LYS A 166 13.63 11.49 -6.09
N VAL A 167 13.88 10.56 -6.99
CA VAL A 167 14.65 9.35 -6.70
C VAL A 167 16.14 9.68 -6.74
N PRO A 168 16.88 9.46 -5.66
CA PRO A 168 18.33 9.72 -5.63
C PRO A 168 19.09 8.73 -6.50
N GLU A 169 20.23 9.16 -7.00
CA GLU A 169 21.15 8.28 -7.73
C GLU A 169 21.84 7.32 -6.75
N ALA A 170 22.14 6.10 -7.25
CA ALA A 170 22.93 5.14 -6.49
C ALA A 170 24.37 5.65 -6.29
N ASN A 171 24.96 5.34 -5.16
CA ASN A 171 26.33 5.74 -4.84
C ASN A 171 27.13 4.61 -4.17
#